data_cddedefe61e8ffa5ee45c401dda58287
#
_entry.id   cddedefe61e8ffa5ee45c401dda58287
#
_cell.length_a   1.000
_cell.length_b   1.000
_cell.length_c   1.000
_cell.angle_alpha   90.00
_cell.angle_beta   90.00
_cell.angle_gamma   90.00
#
_symmetry.space_group_name_H-M   'P 1'
#
loop_
_entity.id
_entity.type
_entity.pdbx_description
1 polymer ?
#
loop_
_entity_poly.entity_id
_entity_poly.type
_entity_poly.pdbx_seq_one_letter_code
_entity_poly.pdbx_strand_id
1 'polypeptide(L)'
;MQFPENLRYTSEHEWIRVEGDEAFVGITDYAQSELGEIVFVDVPTLGETVGQGEVFGSIEAVKTVSDLNMPVTGEVLEINGALDAQPELVNNDPYGEGWIIRIAVKDAAELDNLMDAGAYQATL
;
A
#
# COMPACT_ATOMS: atom_id res chain seq x y z
N MET A 1 -13.04 9.13 -8.29
CA MET A 1 -12.03 8.28 -7.62
C MET A 1 -12.41 6.83 -7.74
N GLN A 2 -11.42 5.96 -7.88
CA GLN A 2 -11.66 4.52 -8.01
C GLN A 2 -11.33 3.79 -6.72
N PHE A 3 -12.16 2.80 -6.38
CA PHE A 3 -11.94 1.90 -5.24
C PHE A 3 -12.29 0.48 -5.69
N PRO A 4 -11.31 -0.26 -6.28
CA PRO A 4 -11.58 -1.61 -6.80
C PRO A 4 -12.16 -2.55 -5.75
N GLU A 5 -13.18 -3.32 -6.16
CA GLU A 5 -13.90 -4.21 -5.24
C GLU A 5 -13.15 -5.50 -4.92
N ASN A 6 -12.14 -5.83 -5.72
CA ASN A 6 -11.32 -7.03 -5.50
C ASN A 6 -10.18 -6.80 -4.51
N LEU A 7 -10.08 -5.60 -3.93
CA LEU A 7 -9.05 -5.24 -2.96
C LEU A 7 -9.61 -5.16 -1.55
N ARG A 8 -8.71 -5.17 -0.56
CA ARG A 8 -9.02 -4.81 0.81
C ARG A 8 -8.27 -3.55 1.18
N TYR A 9 -8.75 -2.85 2.21
CA TYR A 9 -8.28 -1.51 2.55
C TYR A 9 -8.06 -1.36 4.04
N THR A 10 -7.04 -0.57 4.41
CA THR A 10 -6.79 -0.21 5.80
C THR A 10 -7.40 1.15 6.12
N SER A 11 -7.53 1.45 7.42
CA SER A 11 -7.96 2.78 7.88
C SER A 11 -6.92 3.87 7.59
N GLU A 12 -5.68 3.48 7.28
CA GLU A 12 -4.59 4.41 6.96
C GLU A 12 -4.41 4.57 5.45
N HIS A 13 -5.37 4.07 4.66
CA HIS A 13 -5.43 4.28 3.20
C HIS A 13 -4.39 3.49 2.40
N GLU A 14 -4.03 2.29 2.88
CA GLU A 14 -3.31 1.32 2.06
C GLU A 14 -4.29 0.29 1.51
N TRP A 15 -3.95 -0.27 0.33
CA TRP A 15 -4.71 -1.38 -0.24
C TRP A 15 -3.83 -2.63 -0.32
N ILE A 16 -4.48 -3.79 -0.36
CA ILE A 16 -3.81 -5.07 -0.54
C ILE A 16 -4.57 -5.90 -1.59
N ARG A 17 -3.82 -6.51 -2.51
CA ARG A 17 -4.34 -7.44 -3.52
C ARG A 17 -3.67 -8.79 -3.32
N VAL A 18 -4.43 -9.79 -2.86
CA VAL A 18 -3.91 -11.12 -2.57
C VAL A 18 -3.86 -11.96 -3.84
N GLU A 19 -2.72 -12.62 -4.07
CA GLU A 19 -2.50 -13.54 -5.18
C GLU A 19 -1.82 -14.80 -4.62
N GLY A 20 -2.65 -15.80 -4.27
CA GLY A 20 -2.15 -17.00 -3.60
C GLY A 20 -1.73 -16.71 -2.16
N ASP A 21 -0.49 -17.04 -1.83
CA ASP A 21 0.08 -16.77 -0.52
C ASP A 21 0.94 -15.49 -0.50
N GLU A 22 0.91 -14.74 -1.58
CA GLU A 22 1.57 -13.43 -1.71
C GLU A 22 0.55 -12.35 -1.93
N ALA A 23 0.99 -11.09 -1.81
CA ALA A 23 0.12 -9.95 -2.05
C ALA A 23 0.93 -8.74 -2.50
N PHE A 24 0.26 -7.87 -3.27
CA PHE A 24 0.77 -6.54 -3.61
C PHE A 24 0.12 -5.51 -2.69
N VAL A 25 0.87 -4.50 -2.31
CA VAL A 25 0.43 -3.45 -1.40
C VAL A 25 0.75 -2.09 -2.00
N GLY A 26 -0.16 -1.16 -1.87
CA GLY A 26 0.04 0.22 -2.29
C GLY A 26 -0.87 1.15 -1.51
N ILE A 27 -0.94 2.41 -1.95
CA ILE A 27 -1.84 3.40 -1.35
C ILE A 27 -3.03 3.65 -2.27
N THR A 28 -4.15 4.08 -1.68
CA THR A 28 -5.38 4.28 -2.43
C THR A 28 -5.34 5.55 -3.26
N ASP A 29 -6.27 5.64 -4.21
CA ASP A 29 -6.47 6.85 -5.01
C ASP A 29 -6.76 8.06 -4.11
N TYR A 30 -7.53 7.86 -3.04
CA TYR A 30 -7.79 8.91 -2.05
C TYR A 30 -6.47 9.37 -1.40
N ALA A 31 -5.62 8.43 -0.96
CA ALA A 31 -4.37 8.77 -0.29
C ALA A 31 -3.45 9.57 -1.21
N GLN A 32 -3.29 9.16 -2.47
CA GLN A 32 -2.41 9.89 -3.39
C GLN A 32 -2.96 11.30 -3.67
N SER A 33 -4.28 11.46 -3.73
CA SER A 33 -4.87 12.78 -3.97
C SER A 33 -4.64 13.73 -2.80
N GLU A 34 -4.66 13.20 -1.57
CA GLU A 34 -4.40 14.00 -0.37
C GLU A 34 -2.91 14.35 -0.23
N LEU A 35 -2.01 13.43 -0.61
CA LEU A 35 -0.58 13.65 -0.54
C LEU A 35 -0.08 14.60 -1.63
N GLY A 36 -0.68 14.55 -2.81
CA GLY A 36 -0.22 15.30 -3.97
C GLY A 36 0.93 14.58 -4.67
N GLU A 37 1.76 15.32 -5.39
CA GLU A 37 2.82 14.75 -6.23
C GLU A 37 3.84 13.97 -5.39
N ILE A 38 3.96 12.67 -5.68
CA ILE A 38 4.90 11.79 -5.00
C ILE A 38 6.27 11.91 -5.65
N VAL A 39 7.30 12.10 -4.82
CA VAL A 39 8.68 12.30 -5.29
C VAL A 39 9.63 11.19 -4.84
N PHE A 40 9.29 10.44 -3.78
CA PHE A 40 10.17 9.38 -3.27
C PHE A 40 9.40 8.38 -2.42
N VAL A 41 9.78 7.11 -2.52
CA VAL A 41 9.26 6.02 -1.68
C VAL A 41 10.44 5.31 -1.06
N ASP A 42 10.44 5.19 0.28
CA ASP A 42 11.52 4.54 1.02
C ASP A 42 10.98 3.31 1.76
N VAL A 43 11.59 2.15 1.53
CA VAL A 43 11.19 0.90 2.19
C VAL A 43 12.44 0.24 2.78
N PRO A 44 12.79 0.58 4.03
CA PRO A 44 14.01 0.01 4.66
C PRO A 44 13.81 -1.42 5.17
N THR A 45 12.60 -1.97 5.06
CA THR A 45 12.24 -3.27 5.63
C THR A 45 12.31 -4.44 4.65
N LEU A 46 12.93 -4.26 3.47
CA LEU A 46 13.09 -5.35 2.50
C LEU A 46 13.75 -6.56 3.16
N GLY A 47 13.12 -7.73 3.03
CA GLY A 47 13.59 -8.97 3.63
C GLY A 47 13.13 -9.20 5.07
N GLU A 48 12.46 -8.22 5.68
CA GLU A 48 11.98 -8.33 7.07
C GLU A 48 10.51 -8.71 7.11
N THR A 49 10.11 -9.34 8.21
CA THR A 49 8.70 -9.59 8.51
C THR A 49 8.18 -8.43 9.35
N VAL A 50 7.11 -7.80 8.88
CA VAL A 50 6.50 -6.62 9.51
C VAL A 50 5.07 -6.98 9.91
N GLY A 51 4.67 -6.62 11.14
CA GLY A 51 3.35 -6.94 11.68
C GLY A 51 2.26 -6.03 11.15
N GLN A 52 1.02 -6.52 11.20
CA GLN A 52 -0.15 -5.74 10.80
C GLN A 52 -0.19 -4.40 11.56
N GLY A 53 -0.35 -3.30 10.83
CA GLY A 53 -0.41 -1.96 11.41
C GLY A 53 0.94 -1.33 11.69
N GLU A 54 2.04 -2.08 11.58
CA GLU A 54 3.38 -1.52 11.79
C GLU A 54 3.88 -0.83 10.51
N VAL A 55 4.77 0.13 10.69
CA VAL A 55 5.33 0.91 9.57
C VAL A 55 6.32 0.06 8.79
N PHE A 56 6.13 -0.08 7.47
CA PHE A 56 7.10 -0.77 6.61
C PHE A 56 7.95 0.18 5.80
N GLY A 57 7.58 1.44 5.72
CA GLY A 57 8.31 2.44 4.95
C GLY A 57 7.65 3.80 5.05
N SER A 58 8.07 4.70 4.18
CA SER A 58 7.50 6.04 4.10
C SER A 58 7.37 6.49 2.65
N ILE A 59 6.50 7.45 2.43
CA ILE A 59 6.28 8.04 1.11
C ILE A 59 6.40 9.55 1.23
N GLU A 60 7.21 10.13 0.34
CA GLU A 60 7.46 11.57 0.33
C GLU A 60 6.76 12.22 -0.86
N ALA A 61 5.95 13.23 -0.58
CA ALA A 61 5.38 14.10 -1.59
C ALA A 61 6.07 15.46 -1.53
N VAL A 62 5.82 16.30 -2.52
CA VAL A 62 6.40 17.65 -2.53
C VAL A 62 6.08 18.41 -1.25
N LYS A 63 4.86 18.26 -0.73
CA LYS A 63 4.37 19.05 0.41
C LYS A 63 4.44 18.34 1.75
N THR A 64 4.64 17.02 1.80
CA THR A 64 4.54 16.27 3.06
C THR A 64 5.19 14.87 2.95
N VAL A 65 5.42 14.25 4.10
CA VAL A 65 5.90 12.86 4.22
C VAL A 65 4.87 12.09 5.06
N SER A 66 4.60 10.85 4.68
CA SER A 66 3.66 9.98 5.39
C SER A 66 4.25 8.60 5.60
N ASP A 67 3.90 7.96 6.72
CA ASP A 67 4.27 6.57 6.97
C ASP A 67 3.41 5.63 6.12
N LEU A 68 3.99 4.46 5.79
CA LEU A 68 3.29 3.37 5.13
C LEU A 68 3.15 2.23 6.12
N ASN A 69 1.90 1.81 6.37
CA ASN A 69 1.59 0.80 7.38
C ASN A 69 1.25 -0.53 6.73
N MET A 70 1.71 -1.62 7.34
CA MET A 70 1.52 -2.96 6.80
C MET A 70 0.06 -3.38 6.95
N PRO A 71 -0.62 -3.78 5.86
CA PRO A 71 -2.03 -4.18 5.95
C PRO A 71 -2.23 -5.52 6.65
N VAL A 72 -1.29 -6.43 6.52
CA VAL A 72 -1.28 -7.72 7.24
C VAL A 72 0.17 -8.05 7.60
N THR A 73 0.36 -8.96 8.57
CA THR A 73 1.70 -9.45 8.87
C THR A 73 2.26 -10.18 7.66
N GLY A 74 3.43 -9.76 7.22
CA GLY A 74 4.06 -10.35 6.03
C GLY A 74 5.53 -10.02 5.93
N GLU A 75 6.21 -10.82 5.11
CA GLU A 75 7.61 -10.57 4.77
C GLU A 75 7.66 -9.72 3.50
N VAL A 76 8.46 -8.65 3.54
CA VAL A 76 8.63 -7.77 2.37
C VAL A 76 9.57 -8.46 1.40
N LEU A 77 9.03 -8.93 0.27
CA LEU A 77 9.78 -9.71 -0.73
C LEU A 77 10.41 -8.84 -1.81
N GLU A 78 9.72 -7.77 -2.18
CA GLU A 78 10.13 -6.95 -3.32
C GLU A 78 9.60 -5.52 -3.17
N ILE A 79 10.43 -4.56 -3.61
CA ILE A 79 10.02 -3.16 -3.76
C ILE A 79 9.85 -2.92 -5.25
N ASN A 80 8.82 -2.16 -5.64
CA ASN A 80 8.60 -1.83 -7.05
C ASN A 80 9.71 -0.92 -7.56
N GLY A 81 10.63 -1.50 -8.34
CA GLY A 81 11.79 -0.79 -8.87
C GLY A 81 11.45 0.36 -9.80
N ALA A 82 10.27 0.32 -10.44
CA ALA A 82 9.85 1.40 -11.33
C ALA A 82 9.65 2.73 -10.60
N LEU A 83 9.42 2.69 -9.29
CA LEU A 83 9.20 3.90 -8.50
C LEU A 83 10.47 4.71 -8.28
N ASP A 84 11.65 4.13 -8.49
CA ASP A 84 12.91 4.87 -8.38
C ASP A 84 13.02 5.95 -9.46
N ALA A 85 12.66 5.61 -10.70
CA ALA A 85 12.72 6.55 -11.83
C ALA A 85 11.40 7.30 -12.01
N GLN A 86 10.27 6.68 -11.63
CA GLN A 86 8.93 7.20 -11.90
C GLN A 86 8.04 7.11 -10.66
N PRO A 87 8.36 7.84 -9.58
CA PRO A 87 7.53 7.80 -8.36
C PRO A 87 6.11 8.30 -8.61
N GLU A 88 5.89 9.11 -9.64
CA GLU A 88 4.57 9.60 -10.03
C GLU A 88 3.62 8.50 -10.50
N LEU A 89 4.10 7.27 -10.71
CA LEU A 89 3.21 6.14 -10.98
C LEU A 89 2.23 5.91 -9.83
N VAL A 90 2.64 6.23 -8.60
CA VAL A 90 1.75 6.13 -7.43
C VAL A 90 0.55 7.06 -7.61
N ASN A 91 0.76 8.24 -8.20
CA ASN A 91 -0.32 9.17 -8.48
C ASN A 91 -1.17 8.74 -9.68
N ASN A 92 -0.50 8.31 -10.75
CA ASN A 92 -1.14 8.08 -12.04
C ASN A 92 -1.84 6.74 -12.14
N ASP A 93 -1.34 5.73 -11.41
CA ASP A 93 -1.88 4.37 -11.48
C ASP A 93 -1.69 3.64 -10.14
N PRO A 94 -2.33 4.12 -9.08
CA PRO A 94 -2.05 3.63 -7.71
C PRO A 94 -2.38 2.15 -7.50
N TYR A 95 -3.31 1.59 -8.27
CA TYR A 95 -3.71 0.18 -8.12
C TYR A 95 -3.03 -0.75 -9.14
N GLY A 96 -2.31 -0.20 -10.11
CA GLY A 96 -1.60 -0.95 -11.14
C GLY A 96 -0.09 -0.78 -11.02
N GLU A 97 0.50 -0.04 -11.95
CA GLU A 97 1.95 0.14 -12.01
C GLU A 97 2.53 0.85 -10.78
N GLY A 98 1.70 1.53 -10.02
CA GLY A 98 2.11 2.26 -8.80
C GLY A 98 2.09 1.43 -7.52
N TRP A 99 2.01 0.10 -7.60
CA TRP A 99 2.14 -0.73 -6.40
C TRP A 99 3.50 -0.48 -5.73
N ILE A 100 3.55 -0.64 -4.40
CA ILE A 100 4.74 -0.25 -3.64
C ILE A 100 5.59 -1.47 -3.27
N ILE A 101 4.99 -2.48 -2.63
CA ILE A 101 5.72 -3.69 -2.23
C ILE A 101 4.92 -4.95 -2.57
N ARG A 102 5.65 -6.07 -2.69
CA ARG A 102 5.10 -7.41 -2.75
C ARG A 102 5.53 -8.14 -1.48
N ILE A 103 4.59 -8.82 -0.85
CA ILE A 103 4.81 -9.48 0.44
C ILE A 103 4.41 -10.95 0.38
N ALA A 104 5.01 -11.76 1.28
CA ALA A 104 4.51 -13.09 1.61
C ALA A 104 3.57 -12.95 2.80
N VAL A 105 2.30 -13.33 2.64
CA VAL A 105 1.30 -13.20 3.69
C VAL A 105 1.57 -14.27 4.76
N LYS A 106 1.76 -13.84 6.01
CA LYS A 106 2.08 -14.76 7.11
C LYS A 106 0.85 -15.15 7.93
N ASP A 107 -0.19 -14.33 7.94
CA ASP A 107 -1.43 -14.59 8.67
C ASP A 107 -2.62 -14.11 7.85
N ALA A 108 -3.17 -15.02 7.04
CA ALA A 108 -4.29 -14.69 6.16
C ALA A 108 -5.56 -14.30 6.92
N ALA A 109 -5.70 -14.74 8.18
CA ALA A 109 -6.86 -14.38 9.00
C ALA A 109 -6.94 -12.87 9.27
N GLU A 110 -5.80 -12.18 9.24
CA GLU A 110 -5.77 -10.74 9.44
C GLU A 110 -6.46 -9.95 8.32
N LEU A 111 -6.68 -10.58 7.16
CA LEU A 111 -7.44 -9.95 6.07
C LEU A 111 -8.87 -9.62 6.51
N ASP A 112 -9.42 -10.38 7.46
CA ASP A 112 -10.76 -10.13 7.98
C ASP A 112 -10.84 -8.84 8.81
N ASN A 113 -9.72 -8.29 9.24
CA ASN A 113 -9.65 -7.02 9.96
C ASN A 113 -9.69 -5.82 9.02
N LEU A 114 -9.63 -6.05 7.71
CA LEU A 114 -9.56 -4.99 6.71
C LEU A 114 -10.94 -4.72 6.13
N MET A 115 -11.10 -3.56 5.52
CA MET A 115 -12.35 -3.12 4.92
C MET A 115 -12.45 -3.55 3.46
N ASP A 116 -13.67 -3.86 3.00
CA ASP A 116 -13.94 -3.95 1.56
C ASP A 116 -14.09 -2.53 0.98
N ALA A 117 -14.29 -2.44 -0.33
CA ALA A 117 -14.38 -1.13 -1.00
C ALA A 117 -15.54 -0.28 -0.46
N GLY A 118 -16.70 -0.89 -0.21
CA GLY A 118 -17.87 -0.17 0.29
C GLY A 118 -17.64 0.39 1.69
N ALA A 119 -17.10 -0.44 2.59
CA ALA A 119 -16.82 -0.02 3.97
C ALA A 119 -15.76 1.08 3.99
N TYR A 120 -14.73 0.96 3.16
CA TYR A 120 -13.67 1.96 3.07
C TYR A 120 -14.22 3.30 2.58
N GLN A 121 -15.03 3.28 1.51
CA GLN A 121 -15.62 4.52 0.98
C GLN A 121 -16.48 5.23 2.02
N ALA A 122 -17.17 4.45 2.88
CA ALA A 122 -18.02 5.03 3.92
C ALA A 122 -17.22 5.81 4.97
N THR A 123 -15.89 5.61 5.05
CA THR A 123 -15.03 6.34 5.99
C THR A 123 -14.50 7.65 5.42
N LEU A 124 -14.68 7.90 4.13
CA LEU A 124 -14.09 9.07 3.44
C LEU A 124 -14.97 10.32 3.44
#